data_2a19cd52e632f534fba98946a95d9509
#
_entry.id   2a19cd52e632f534fba98946a95d9509
#
_cell.length_a   1.000
_cell.length_b   1.000
_cell.length_c   1.000
_cell.angle_alpha   90.00
_cell.angle_beta   90.00
_cell.angle_gamma   90.00
#
_symmetry.space_group_name_H-M   'P 1'
#
loop_
_entity.id
_entity.type
_entity.pdbx_description
1 polymer ?
#
loop_
_entity_poly.entity_id
_entity_poly.type
_entity_poly.pdbx_seq_one_letter_code
_entity_poly.pdbx_strand_id
1 'polypeptide(L)'
;MLSHKKSLDILRKTNALLEGHFVLSSGLHSSKYIQCAKLLSFPHKAEKICKSLAGKIKKKFKNFDLILSPAMGGIIIGYEIGRLLKKETIFCERVKGKFQLRRGFQIKKGSKVLIIEDVITTGKSSMECVKLIKNSKAKLMGFATIIDRSSKNNLNIKKNIVSHLKISVPTYKKNKIPNELKLIPISTPGSRYTK
;
A
#
# COMPACT_ATOMS: atom_id res chain seq x y z
N MET A 1 -0.97 -11.78 -17.05
CA MET A 1 -1.16 -10.70 -16.06
C MET A 1 -2.63 -10.32 -16.01
N LEU A 2 -3.16 -9.95 -14.85
CA LEU A 2 -4.55 -9.50 -14.72
C LEU A 2 -4.73 -8.14 -15.43
N SER A 3 -5.81 -7.98 -16.23
CA SER A 3 -6.05 -6.72 -16.94
C SER A 3 -6.48 -5.60 -15.98
N HIS A 4 -6.28 -4.34 -16.39
CA HIS A 4 -6.69 -3.16 -15.61
C HIS A 4 -8.17 -3.20 -15.26
N LYS A 5 -9.03 -3.45 -16.26
CA LYS A 5 -10.50 -3.55 -16.11
C LYS A 5 -10.90 -4.62 -15.07
N LYS A 6 -10.36 -5.85 -15.21
CA LYS A 6 -10.63 -6.94 -14.25
C LYS A 6 -10.15 -6.61 -12.83
N SER A 7 -9.03 -5.90 -12.71
CA SER A 7 -8.51 -5.47 -11.40
C SER A 7 -9.43 -4.46 -10.73
N LEU A 8 -9.91 -3.45 -11.45
CA LEU A 8 -10.88 -2.48 -10.92
C LEU A 8 -12.20 -3.15 -10.55
N ASP A 9 -12.68 -4.10 -11.35
CA ASP A 9 -13.90 -4.87 -11.04
C ASP A 9 -13.75 -5.66 -9.73
N ILE A 10 -12.61 -6.31 -9.50
CA ILE A 10 -12.33 -6.98 -8.24
C ILE A 10 -12.36 -5.99 -7.05
N LEU A 11 -11.73 -4.82 -7.20
CA LEU A 11 -11.71 -3.81 -6.14
C LEU A 11 -13.12 -3.30 -5.80
N ARG A 12 -13.98 -3.06 -6.82
CA ARG A 12 -15.38 -2.66 -6.62
C ARG A 12 -16.19 -3.77 -5.94
N LYS A 13 -16.12 -5.01 -6.45
CA LYS A 13 -16.83 -6.18 -5.90
C LYS A 13 -16.41 -6.57 -4.47
N THR A 14 -15.29 -6.05 -3.99
CA THR A 14 -14.83 -6.24 -2.61
C THR A 14 -15.03 -5.00 -1.74
N ASN A 15 -15.66 -3.95 -2.27
CA ASN A 15 -15.76 -2.64 -1.61
C ASN A 15 -14.38 -2.06 -1.20
N ALA A 16 -13.33 -2.48 -1.88
CA ALA A 16 -11.98 -1.92 -1.70
C ALA A 16 -11.79 -0.60 -2.44
N LEU A 17 -12.58 -0.36 -3.49
CA LEU A 17 -12.70 0.91 -4.20
C LEU A 17 -14.15 1.36 -4.12
N LEU A 18 -14.39 2.48 -3.46
CA LEU A 18 -15.67 3.14 -3.35
C LEU A 18 -15.68 4.43 -4.17
N GLU A 19 -16.80 4.74 -4.79
CA GLU A 19 -17.08 5.99 -5.50
C GLU A 19 -18.21 6.73 -4.76
N GLY A 20 -18.06 8.03 -4.53
CA GLY A 20 -18.97 8.83 -3.72
C GLY A 20 -18.28 10.08 -3.19
N HIS A 21 -18.82 10.73 -2.16
CA HIS A 21 -18.21 11.89 -1.52
C HIS A 21 -17.60 11.51 -0.17
N PHE A 22 -16.28 11.54 -0.07
CA PHE A 22 -15.54 11.09 1.11
C PHE A 22 -14.72 12.22 1.72
N VAL A 23 -14.67 12.28 3.05
CA VAL A 23 -13.69 13.06 3.80
C VAL A 23 -12.55 12.15 4.21
N LEU A 24 -11.34 12.45 3.75
CA LEU A 24 -10.13 11.68 4.04
C LEU A 24 -9.56 12.09 5.41
N SER A 25 -8.67 11.26 5.97
CA SER A 25 -7.98 11.55 7.24
C SER A 25 -7.13 12.83 7.23
N SER A 26 -6.86 13.38 6.05
CA SER A 26 -6.21 14.69 5.86
C SER A 26 -7.18 15.88 5.93
N GLY A 27 -8.50 15.64 6.09
CA GLY A 27 -9.54 16.64 5.98
C GLY A 27 -9.88 17.04 4.54
N LEU A 28 -9.23 16.48 3.54
CA LEU A 28 -9.55 16.73 2.13
C LEU A 28 -10.75 15.89 1.69
N HIS A 29 -11.54 16.44 0.79
CA HIS A 29 -12.64 15.74 0.13
C HIS A 29 -12.15 14.96 -1.08
N SER A 30 -12.82 13.85 -1.40
CA SER A 30 -12.48 13.00 -2.56
C SER A 30 -13.72 12.34 -3.14
N SER A 31 -13.73 12.13 -4.45
CA SER A 31 -14.75 11.33 -5.15
C SER A 31 -14.49 9.81 -5.07
N LYS A 32 -13.35 9.40 -4.52
CA LYS A 32 -12.99 7.98 -4.40
C LYS A 32 -12.34 7.70 -3.06
N TYR A 33 -12.62 6.51 -2.51
CA TYR A 33 -11.97 6.00 -1.32
C TYR A 33 -11.43 4.59 -1.58
N ILE A 34 -10.22 4.31 -1.09
CA ILE A 34 -9.56 3.01 -1.26
C ILE A 34 -9.24 2.42 0.10
N GLN A 35 -9.72 1.18 0.32
CA GLN A 35 -9.47 0.40 1.53
C GLN A 35 -9.04 -1.01 1.15
N CYS A 36 -7.74 -1.24 1.00
CA CYS A 36 -7.20 -2.53 0.58
C CYS A 36 -7.48 -3.66 1.56
N ALA A 37 -7.69 -3.38 2.86
CA ALA A 37 -8.11 -4.38 3.82
C ALA A 37 -9.41 -5.10 3.40
N LYS A 38 -10.34 -4.40 2.73
CA LYS A 38 -11.56 -5.01 2.17
C LYS A 38 -11.28 -6.00 1.04
N LEU A 39 -10.31 -5.73 0.17
CA LEU A 39 -9.84 -6.71 -0.81
C LEU A 39 -9.19 -7.90 -0.12
N LEU A 40 -8.29 -7.63 0.83
CA LEU A 40 -7.49 -8.65 1.50
C LEU A 40 -8.32 -9.55 2.42
N SER A 41 -9.53 -9.12 2.82
CA SER A 41 -10.50 -9.99 3.54
C SER A 41 -11.15 -11.06 2.66
N PHE A 42 -10.92 -11.06 1.34
CA PHE A 42 -11.33 -12.10 0.40
C PHE A 42 -10.11 -12.79 -0.21
N PRO A 43 -9.49 -13.80 0.45
CA PRO A 43 -8.22 -14.37 0.03
C PRO A 43 -8.19 -14.83 -1.44
N HIS A 44 -9.24 -15.51 -1.91
CA HIS A 44 -9.34 -16.00 -3.28
C HIS A 44 -9.42 -14.88 -4.36
N LYS A 45 -9.95 -13.70 -4.00
CA LYS A 45 -9.96 -12.52 -4.88
C LYS A 45 -8.63 -11.77 -4.81
N ALA A 46 -8.08 -11.62 -3.59
CA ALA A 46 -6.79 -11.01 -3.35
C ALA A 46 -5.65 -11.77 -4.04
N GLU A 47 -5.68 -13.10 -4.02
CA GLU A 47 -4.69 -13.96 -4.68
C GLU A 47 -4.50 -13.60 -6.16
N LYS A 48 -5.58 -13.33 -6.90
CA LYS A 48 -5.50 -12.95 -8.33
C LYS A 48 -4.69 -11.67 -8.54
N ILE A 49 -4.89 -10.68 -7.69
CA ILE A 49 -4.17 -9.41 -7.69
C ILE A 49 -2.71 -9.63 -7.25
N CYS A 50 -2.51 -10.37 -6.17
CA CYS A 50 -1.18 -10.66 -5.63
C CYS A 50 -0.33 -11.48 -6.60
N LYS A 51 -0.87 -12.51 -7.28
CA LYS A 51 -0.17 -13.25 -8.34
C LYS A 51 0.29 -12.33 -9.48
N SER A 52 -0.57 -11.39 -9.89
CA SER A 52 -0.21 -10.43 -10.93
C SER A 52 0.88 -9.46 -10.47
N LEU A 53 0.82 -8.97 -9.22
CA LEU A 53 1.85 -8.12 -8.61
C LEU A 53 3.18 -8.90 -8.45
N ALA A 54 3.14 -10.12 -7.94
CA ALA A 54 4.32 -10.98 -7.79
C ALA A 54 5.04 -11.19 -9.13
N GLY A 55 4.30 -11.37 -10.22
CA GLY A 55 4.87 -11.46 -11.57
C GLY A 55 5.60 -10.18 -12.00
N LYS A 56 5.06 -9.00 -11.67
CA LYS A 56 5.72 -7.70 -11.92
C LYS A 56 6.97 -7.54 -11.05
N ILE A 57 6.91 -7.95 -9.78
CA ILE A 57 8.04 -7.91 -8.84
C ILE A 57 9.19 -8.76 -9.35
N LYS A 58 8.93 -10.02 -9.75
CA LYS A 58 9.95 -10.92 -10.33
C LYS A 58 10.68 -10.31 -11.53
N LYS A 59 9.96 -9.62 -12.41
CA LYS A 59 10.54 -8.98 -13.59
C LYS A 59 11.46 -7.80 -13.22
N LYS A 60 11.10 -7.02 -12.19
CA LYS A 60 11.82 -5.80 -11.82
C LYS A 60 12.93 -6.04 -10.79
N PHE A 61 12.69 -6.91 -9.81
CA PHE A 61 13.60 -7.19 -8.70
C PHE A 61 14.02 -8.65 -8.72
N LYS A 62 15.12 -8.96 -9.40
CA LYS A 62 15.57 -10.34 -9.61
C LYS A 62 16.13 -11.01 -8.34
N ASN A 63 16.90 -10.27 -7.56
CA ASN A 63 17.65 -10.82 -6.42
C ASN A 63 17.41 -9.97 -5.16
N PHE A 64 16.41 -10.34 -4.37
CA PHE A 64 16.22 -9.83 -3.02
C PHE A 64 16.02 -11.01 -2.05
N ASP A 65 16.32 -10.77 -0.79
CA ASP A 65 16.39 -11.83 0.24
C ASP A 65 15.17 -11.80 1.15
N LEU A 66 14.68 -10.60 1.48
CA LEU A 66 13.70 -10.36 2.52
C LEU A 66 12.63 -9.37 2.07
N ILE A 67 11.40 -9.59 2.50
CA ILE A 67 10.30 -8.64 2.42
C ILE A 67 10.09 -7.98 3.78
N LEU A 68 10.02 -6.65 3.80
CA LEU A 68 9.63 -5.86 4.98
C LEU A 68 8.32 -5.16 4.70
N SER A 69 7.34 -5.31 5.59
CA SER A 69 6.03 -4.67 5.46
C SER A 69 5.68 -3.82 6.68
N PRO A 70 5.16 -2.59 6.52
CA PRO A 70 4.67 -1.82 7.65
C PRO A 70 3.31 -2.34 8.13
N ALA A 71 3.15 -2.56 9.43
CA ALA A 71 1.87 -2.87 10.04
C ALA A 71 0.96 -1.62 10.01
N MET A 72 -0.37 -1.79 9.90
CA MET A 72 -1.13 -3.06 9.81
C MET A 72 -1.38 -3.48 8.36
N GLY A 73 -1.65 -2.50 7.44
CA GLY A 73 -2.09 -2.76 6.06
C GLY A 73 -1.14 -3.62 5.24
N GLY A 74 0.17 -3.47 5.48
CA GLY A 74 1.21 -4.21 4.77
C GLY A 74 1.36 -5.68 5.15
N ILE A 75 0.85 -6.12 6.33
CA ILE A 75 1.13 -7.48 6.83
C ILE A 75 0.58 -8.54 5.90
N ILE A 76 -0.71 -8.48 5.58
CA ILE A 76 -1.38 -9.53 4.80
C ILE A 76 -0.82 -9.58 3.37
N ILE A 77 -0.65 -8.43 2.73
CA ILE A 77 -0.08 -8.37 1.38
C ILE A 77 1.38 -8.83 1.37
N GLY A 78 2.17 -8.44 2.38
CA GLY A 78 3.56 -8.89 2.52
C GLY A 78 3.65 -10.40 2.64
N TYR A 79 2.87 -11.00 3.53
CA TYR A 79 2.78 -12.45 3.69
C TYR A 79 2.43 -13.15 2.38
N GLU A 80 1.38 -12.70 1.68
CA GLU A 80 0.92 -13.33 0.45
C GLU A 80 1.96 -13.22 -0.68
N ILE A 81 2.61 -12.08 -0.83
CA ILE A 81 3.70 -11.91 -1.80
C ILE A 81 4.92 -12.77 -1.41
N GLY A 82 5.25 -12.85 -0.13
CA GLY A 82 6.31 -13.73 0.38
C GLY A 82 6.05 -15.19 0.06
N ARG A 83 4.82 -15.67 0.32
CA ARG A 83 4.36 -17.01 -0.05
C ARG A 83 4.51 -17.27 -1.56
N LEU A 84 4.04 -16.37 -2.40
CA LEU A 84 4.10 -16.49 -3.86
C LEU A 84 5.53 -16.45 -4.42
N LEU A 85 6.43 -15.71 -3.78
CA LEU A 85 7.81 -15.54 -4.21
C LEU A 85 8.79 -16.43 -3.47
N LYS A 86 8.31 -17.22 -2.48
CA LYS A 86 9.12 -18.06 -1.59
C LYS A 86 10.22 -17.23 -0.91
N LYS A 87 9.83 -16.09 -0.30
CA LYS A 87 10.73 -15.17 0.40
C LYS A 87 10.32 -15.03 1.86
N GLU A 88 11.31 -14.97 2.73
CA GLU A 88 11.09 -14.58 4.12
C GLU A 88 10.39 -13.21 4.17
N THR A 89 9.40 -13.10 5.06
CA THR A 89 8.61 -11.89 5.20
C THR A 89 8.49 -11.52 6.67
N ILE A 90 8.91 -10.31 6.99
CA ILE A 90 8.77 -9.72 8.31
C ILE A 90 7.98 -8.41 8.23
N PHE A 91 7.53 -7.93 9.36
CA PHE A 91 6.86 -6.64 9.44
C PHE A 91 7.40 -5.78 10.58
N CYS A 92 7.22 -4.46 10.46
CA CYS A 92 7.50 -3.51 11.51
C CYS A 92 6.21 -2.91 12.06
N GLU A 93 6.19 -2.61 13.35
CA GLU A 93 5.03 -2.11 14.09
C GLU A 93 5.30 -0.70 14.61
N ARG A 94 4.24 0.12 14.74
CA ARG A 94 4.37 1.42 15.40
C ARG A 94 4.35 1.27 16.91
N VAL A 95 5.45 1.71 17.53
CA VAL A 95 5.56 1.85 18.98
C VAL A 95 5.88 3.31 19.28
N LYS A 96 5.05 3.97 20.07
CA LYS A 96 5.20 5.41 20.38
C LYS A 96 5.41 6.26 19.12
N GLY A 97 4.63 5.99 18.07
CA GLY A 97 4.65 6.73 16.80
C GLY A 97 5.77 6.38 15.81
N LYS A 98 6.74 5.53 16.18
CA LYS A 98 7.89 5.14 15.32
C LYS A 98 7.81 3.66 14.94
N PHE A 99 8.16 3.31 13.70
CA PHE A 99 8.28 1.92 13.31
C PHE A 99 9.49 1.25 13.95
N GLN A 100 9.27 0.04 14.47
CA GLN A 100 10.28 -0.81 15.10
C GLN A 100 10.10 -2.25 14.65
N LEU A 101 11.20 -3.00 14.56
CA LEU A 101 11.19 -4.44 14.47
C LEU A 101 10.95 -5.01 15.86
N ARG A 102 10.00 -5.93 15.98
CA ARG A 102 9.65 -6.61 17.22
C ARG A 102 9.57 -8.11 16.99
N ARG A 103 9.11 -8.88 17.96
CA ARG A 103 8.85 -10.32 17.84
C ARG A 103 10.09 -11.13 17.43
N GLY A 104 11.28 -10.65 17.79
CA GLY A 104 12.53 -11.29 17.38
C GLY A 104 12.92 -11.06 15.92
N PHE A 105 12.15 -10.26 15.15
CA PHE A 105 12.50 -9.98 13.76
C PHE A 105 13.78 -9.17 13.65
N GLN A 106 14.64 -9.60 12.74
CA GLN A 106 15.93 -8.97 12.47
C GLN A 106 16.15 -8.86 10.95
N ILE A 107 16.81 -7.78 10.54
CA ILE A 107 17.30 -7.63 9.18
C ILE A 107 18.81 -7.86 9.22
N LYS A 108 19.29 -8.95 8.61
CA LYS A 108 20.72 -9.27 8.58
C LYS A 108 21.50 -8.22 7.79
N LYS A 109 22.70 -7.86 8.27
CA LYS A 109 23.61 -6.96 7.56
C LYS A 109 23.85 -7.46 6.13
N GLY A 110 23.79 -6.56 5.15
CA GLY A 110 24.00 -6.89 3.74
C GLY A 110 22.77 -7.45 3.01
N SER A 111 21.71 -7.86 3.72
CA SER A 111 20.47 -8.36 3.08
C SER A 111 19.88 -7.36 2.11
N LYS A 112 19.35 -7.85 1.00
CA LYS A 112 18.61 -7.10 0.00
C LYS A 112 17.12 -7.13 0.33
N VAL A 113 16.56 -6.00 0.73
CA VAL A 113 15.20 -5.90 1.27
C VAL A 113 14.26 -5.20 0.30
N LEU A 114 13.11 -5.80 0.02
CA LEU A 114 12.00 -5.20 -0.71
C LEU A 114 10.92 -4.76 0.28
N ILE A 115 10.46 -3.51 0.19
CA ILE A 115 9.33 -3.02 1.01
C ILE A 115 8.03 -3.28 0.25
N ILE A 116 7.03 -3.86 0.95
CA ILE A 116 5.70 -4.11 0.40
C ILE A 116 4.64 -3.46 1.27
N GLU A 117 3.79 -2.64 0.65
CA GLU A 117 2.62 -1.98 1.25
C GLU A 117 1.35 -2.31 0.48
N ASP A 118 0.21 -2.11 1.12
CA ASP A 118 -1.08 -2.22 0.45
C ASP A 118 -1.37 -1.01 -0.46
N VAL A 119 -1.15 0.22 0.04
CA VAL A 119 -1.33 1.47 -0.72
C VAL A 119 -0.18 2.42 -0.46
N ILE A 120 0.48 2.90 -1.52
CA ILE A 120 1.43 4.01 -1.44
C ILE A 120 0.75 5.31 -1.86
N THR A 121 0.76 6.31 -0.97
CA THR A 121 0.29 7.69 -1.24
C THR A 121 1.46 8.66 -1.26
N THR A 122 1.87 9.16 -0.10
CA THR A 122 3.06 10.01 0.05
C THR A 122 4.33 9.20 0.23
N GLY A 123 4.22 7.92 0.54
CA GLY A 123 5.35 7.05 0.87
C GLY A 123 5.96 7.30 2.25
N LYS A 124 5.27 8.03 3.14
CA LYS A 124 5.79 8.33 4.49
C LYS A 124 6.12 7.05 5.27
N SER A 125 5.19 6.10 5.35
CA SER A 125 5.41 4.81 6.03
C SER A 125 6.55 4.03 5.39
N SER A 126 6.57 3.94 4.06
CA SER A 126 7.67 3.29 3.32
C SER A 126 9.03 3.91 3.65
N MET A 127 9.11 5.23 3.74
CA MET A 127 10.38 5.92 4.06
C MET A 127 10.79 5.74 5.52
N GLU A 128 9.86 5.54 6.44
CA GLU A 128 10.17 5.14 7.80
C GLU A 128 10.76 3.71 7.85
N CYS A 129 10.23 2.77 7.05
CA CYS A 129 10.80 1.43 6.90
C CYS A 129 12.23 1.46 6.33
N VAL A 130 12.52 2.40 5.42
CA VAL A 130 13.89 2.58 4.88
C VAL A 130 14.90 2.88 6.00
N LYS A 131 14.50 3.62 7.05
CA LYS A 131 15.39 3.89 8.19
C LYS A 131 15.77 2.59 8.93
N LEU A 132 14.83 1.66 9.09
CA LEU A 132 15.12 0.36 9.73
C LEU A 132 16.11 -0.46 8.90
N ILE A 133 15.94 -0.47 7.57
CA ILE A 133 16.85 -1.15 6.64
C ILE A 133 18.26 -0.55 6.73
N LYS A 134 18.38 0.78 6.72
CA LYS A 134 19.66 1.48 6.84
C LYS A 134 20.35 1.21 8.18
N ASN A 135 19.60 1.28 9.29
CA ASN A 135 20.15 1.01 10.64
C ASN A 135 20.68 -0.42 10.73
N SER A 136 20.10 -1.37 10.03
CA SER A 136 20.58 -2.77 9.96
C SER A 136 21.73 -2.96 8.97
N LYS A 137 22.25 -1.91 8.35
CA LYS A 137 23.30 -1.96 7.31
C LYS A 137 22.89 -2.88 6.15
N ALA A 138 21.61 -2.96 5.82
CA ALA A 138 21.03 -3.72 4.72
C ALA A 138 20.76 -2.83 3.51
N LYS A 139 20.46 -3.44 2.35
CA LYS A 139 20.29 -2.77 1.07
C LYS A 139 18.81 -2.72 0.67
N LEU A 140 18.25 -1.51 0.50
CA LEU A 140 16.93 -1.34 -0.07
C LEU A 140 16.94 -1.63 -1.57
N MET A 141 16.07 -2.55 -2.01
CA MET A 141 15.88 -2.88 -3.43
C MET A 141 14.85 -1.97 -4.12
N GLY A 142 13.76 -1.69 -3.44
CA GLY A 142 12.67 -0.85 -3.94
C GLY A 142 11.39 -1.07 -3.15
N PHE A 143 10.26 -0.77 -3.79
CA PHE A 143 8.95 -0.82 -3.18
C PHE A 143 7.97 -1.55 -4.10
N ALA A 144 7.02 -2.27 -3.50
CA ALA A 144 5.89 -2.82 -4.23
C ALA A 144 4.58 -2.57 -3.48
N THR A 145 3.48 -2.42 -4.23
CA THR A 145 2.17 -2.12 -3.64
C THR A 145 1.03 -2.62 -4.52
N ILE A 146 -0.13 -2.90 -3.92
CA ILE A 146 -1.35 -3.17 -4.70
C ILE A 146 -1.72 -1.90 -5.46
N ILE A 147 -1.81 -0.77 -4.76
CA ILE A 147 -2.28 0.49 -5.34
C ILE A 147 -1.27 1.61 -5.12
N ASP A 148 -0.81 2.19 -6.22
CA ASP A 148 -0.05 3.44 -6.22
C ASP A 148 -1.03 4.61 -6.44
N ARG A 149 -1.18 5.45 -5.42
CA ARG A 149 -1.95 6.71 -5.42
C ARG A 149 -1.05 7.93 -5.42
N SER A 150 0.24 7.74 -5.60
CA SER A 150 1.19 8.84 -5.55
C SER A 150 1.01 9.81 -6.71
N SER A 151 1.20 11.09 -6.43
CA SER A 151 1.38 12.14 -7.43
C SER A 151 2.84 12.59 -7.47
N LYS A 152 3.28 13.17 -8.59
CA LYS A 152 4.67 13.67 -8.73
C LYS A 152 5.04 14.66 -7.61
N ASN A 153 4.09 15.44 -7.13
CA ASN A 153 4.34 16.51 -6.16
C ASN A 153 4.33 16.04 -4.69
N ASN A 154 3.80 14.84 -4.39
CA ASN A 154 3.60 14.40 -3.02
C ASN A 154 4.38 13.13 -2.66
N LEU A 155 5.19 12.60 -3.58
CA LEU A 155 5.89 11.34 -3.37
C LEU A 155 7.29 11.57 -2.76
N ASN A 156 7.48 11.07 -1.54
CA ASN A 156 8.77 11.11 -0.84
C ASN A 156 9.76 10.01 -1.29
N ILE A 157 9.33 9.11 -2.16
CA ILE A 157 10.13 7.97 -2.63
C ILE A 157 10.86 8.35 -3.91
N LYS A 158 12.20 8.30 -3.88
CA LYS A 158 13.06 8.53 -5.06
C LYS A 158 13.48 7.25 -5.79
N LYS A 159 12.97 6.07 -5.40
CA LYS A 159 13.30 4.77 -5.97
C LYS A 159 12.11 4.12 -6.68
N ASN A 160 12.40 3.07 -7.47
CA ASN A 160 11.41 2.34 -8.24
C ASN A 160 10.29 1.75 -7.38
N ILE A 161 9.05 2.10 -7.70
CA ILE A 161 7.84 1.49 -7.18
C ILE A 161 7.29 0.54 -8.25
N VAL A 162 6.98 -0.69 -7.86
CA VAL A 162 6.21 -1.63 -8.66
C VAL A 162 4.80 -1.68 -8.09
N SER A 163 3.82 -1.23 -8.84
CA SER A 163 2.41 -1.29 -8.41
C SER A 163 1.60 -2.25 -9.29
N HIS A 164 0.59 -2.89 -8.68
CA HIS A 164 -0.38 -3.63 -9.47
C HIS A 164 -1.25 -2.67 -10.27
N LEU A 165 -1.80 -1.64 -9.62
CA LEU A 165 -2.56 -0.55 -10.23
C LEU A 165 -2.00 0.82 -9.82
N LYS A 166 -2.07 1.76 -10.74
CA LYS A 166 -1.94 3.19 -10.44
C LYS A 166 -3.31 3.83 -10.58
N ILE A 167 -3.81 4.41 -9.48
CA ILE A 167 -5.15 5.02 -9.43
C ILE A 167 -5.00 6.47 -8.99
N SER A 168 -5.39 7.39 -9.87
CA SER A 168 -5.54 8.79 -9.49
C SER A 168 -6.79 8.96 -8.64
N VAL A 169 -6.62 9.54 -7.47
CA VAL A 169 -7.71 9.86 -6.55
C VAL A 169 -7.70 11.36 -6.34
N PRO A 170 -8.54 12.11 -7.07
CA PRO A 170 -8.59 13.56 -6.94
C PRO A 170 -9.00 13.95 -5.51
N THR A 171 -8.35 14.97 -4.98
CA THR A 171 -8.63 15.50 -3.65
C THR A 171 -8.86 16.99 -3.70
N TYR A 172 -9.80 17.50 -2.90
CA TYR A 172 -10.27 18.88 -2.92
C TYR A 172 -10.26 19.46 -1.50
N LYS A 173 -9.90 20.73 -1.38
CA LYS A 173 -10.14 21.50 -0.15
C LYS A 173 -11.64 21.78 -0.01
N LYS A 174 -12.14 21.98 1.21
CA LYS A 174 -13.56 22.24 1.51
C LYS A 174 -14.18 23.38 0.68
N ASN A 175 -13.40 24.41 0.38
CA ASN A 175 -13.82 25.57 -0.44
C ASN A 175 -13.65 25.37 -1.96
N LYS A 176 -13.15 24.22 -2.43
CA LYS A 176 -12.89 23.91 -3.85
C LYS A 176 -13.48 22.56 -4.28
N ILE A 177 -14.58 22.15 -3.65
CA ILE A 177 -15.27 20.90 -3.98
C ILE A 177 -16.08 21.12 -5.27
N PRO A 178 -15.96 20.22 -6.29
CA PRO A 178 -16.79 20.29 -7.50
C PRO A 178 -18.29 20.23 -7.17
N ASN A 179 -19.11 20.95 -7.92
CA ASN A 179 -20.55 21.03 -7.65
C ASN A 179 -21.22 19.66 -7.70
N GLU A 180 -20.86 18.82 -8.66
CA GLU A 180 -21.36 17.44 -8.77
C GLU A 180 -21.08 16.62 -7.50
N LEU A 181 -19.91 16.82 -6.89
CA LEU A 181 -19.53 16.09 -5.67
C LEU A 181 -20.28 16.62 -4.43
N LYS A 182 -20.67 17.89 -4.41
CA LYS A 182 -21.45 18.48 -3.31
C LYS A 182 -22.87 17.90 -3.21
N LEU A 183 -23.42 17.40 -4.32
CA LEU A 183 -24.75 16.79 -4.38
C LEU A 183 -24.78 15.37 -3.76
N ILE A 184 -23.61 14.75 -3.55
CA ILE A 184 -23.50 13.42 -2.99
C ILE A 184 -23.33 13.54 -1.47
N PRO A 185 -24.11 12.78 -0.65
CA PRO A 185 -23.94 12.76 0.79
C PRO A 185 -22.51 12.41 1.20
N ILE A 186 -22.00 13.12 2.21
CA ILE A 186 -20.64 12.91 2.70
C ILE A 186 -20.57 11.61 3.50
N SER A 187 -19.56 10.79 3.22
CA SER A 187 -19.19 9.60 3.98
C SER A 187 -17.77 9.74 4.56
N THR A 188 -17.56 9.21 5.75
CA THR A 188 -16.26 9.19 6.44
C THR A 188 -15.81 7.76 6.70
N PRO A 189 -15.45 6.99 5.66
CA PRO A 189 -15.01 5.61 5.83
C PRO A 189 -13.60 5.58 6.45
N GLY A 190 -13.35 4.59 7.29
CA GLY A 190 -12.02 4.32 7.84
C GLY A 190 -12.00 4.22 9.36
N SER A 191 -11.02 3.49 9.89
CA SER A 191 -10.87 3.16 11.32
C SER A 191 -10.55 4.35 12.22
N ARG A 192 -10.21 5.53 11.68
CA ARG A 192 -9.86 6.71 12.47
C ARG A 192 -11.06 7.56 12.91
N TYR A 193 -12.24 7.26 12.40
CA TYR A 193 -13.49 8.00 12.70
C TYR A 193 -14.53 7.17 13.44
N THR A 194 -14.25 5.91 13.74
CA THR A 194 -15.06 5.15 14.70
C THR A 194 -14.66 5.59 16.11
N LYS A 195 -15.52 6.41 16.72
CA LYS A 195 -15.54 6.59 18.17
C LYS A 195 -16.03 5.31 18.83
#